data_94e38fcb52bcc827fc22413308780ac9
#
_entry.id   94e38fcb52bcc827fc22413308780ac9
#
_cell.length_a   1.000
_cell.length_b   1.000
_cell.length_c   1.000
_cell.angle_alpha   90.00
_cell.angle_beta   90.00
_cell.angle_gamma   90.00
#
_symmetry.space_group_name_H-M   'P 1'
#
loop_
_entity.id
_entity.type
_entity.pdbx_description
1 polymer ?
#
loop_
_entity_poly.entity_id
_entity_poly.type
_entity_poly.pdbx_seq_one_letter_code
_entity_poly.pdbx_strand_id
1 'polypeptide(L)'
;MSGLVVDIVDLPRATGSVKNLQIRTPAPADLGTEVIGVPAGSDLVLDVTLTSMDDGVLAHADADLHVHGECVRCLRDLDEDRTVRIDELYLFPEAIEAQRAQGDEEADDLLALGDTTLDLEPALRDALVPTLPFQPLCRPDCPGLCPDCGRRLEDLPADHHHEFLDPRWSALAGLLETEPDPQGEAPEEGRS
;
A
#
# COMPACT_ATOMS: atom_id res chain seq x y z
N MET A 1 0.51 25.00 -3.68
CA MET A 1 0.25 24.54 -5.06
C MET A 1 1.01 23.24 -5.20
N SER A 2 0.34 22.17 -5.59
CA SER A 2 0.97 20.88 -5.83
C SER A 2 2.05 21.03 -6.94
N GLY A 3 3.22 20.45 -6.75
CA GLY A 3 4.28 20.44 -7.77
C GLY A 3 3.92 19.62 -9.02
N LEU A 4 2.72 18.97 -9.02
CA LEU A 4 2.21 18.13 -10.11
C LEU A 4 1.23 18.88 -11.03
N VAL A 5 1.01 20.18 -10.79
CA VAL A 5 0.21 21.03 -11.68
C VAL A 5 1.08 21.52 -12.82
N VAL A 6 0.70 21.15 -14.04
CA VAL A 6 1.43 21.45 -15.29
C VAL A 6 0.75 22.57 -16.04
N ASP A 7 1.53 23.55 -16.52
CA ASP A 7 1.07 24.59 -17.41
C ASP A 7 0.98 24.07 -18.86
N ILE A 8 -0.18 24.25 -19.50
CA ILE A 8 -0.47 23.80 -20.87
C ILE A 8 -0.65 24.95 -21.87
N VAL A 9 -0.36 26.21 -21.48
CA VAL A 9 -0.49 27.39 -22.36
C VAL A 9 0.25 27.21 -23.68
N ASP A 10 1.44 26.62 -23.63
CA ASP A 10 2.28 26.41 -24.83
C ASP A 10 1.89 25.17 -25.65
N LEU A 11 0.90 24.41 -25.24
CA LEU A 11 0.38 23.26 -26.01
C LEU A 11 -0.67 23.78 -27.00
N PRO A 12 -0.40 23.71 -28.34
CA PRO A 12 -1.39 24.12 -29.32
C PRO A 12 -2.63 23.25 -29.24
N ARG A 13 -3.82 23.86 -29.39
CA ARG A 13 -5.11 23.15 -29.36
C ARG A 13 -5.38 22.30 -30.62
N ALA A 14 -4.49 22.36 -31.61
CA ALA A 14 -4.64 21.53 -32.81
C ALA A 14 -4.44 20.04 -32.43
N THR A 15 -5.42 19.23 -32.75
CA THR A 15 -5.40 17.77 -32.49
C THR A 15 -4.11 17.13 -33.00
N GLY A 16 -3.47 16.33 -32.14
CA GLY A 16 -2.18 15.71 -32.42
C GLY A 16 -0.97 16.58 -32.08
N SER A 17 -1.15 17.81 -31.57
CA SER A 17 -0.05 18.59 -31.03
C SER A 17 0.51 17.93 -29.76
N VAL A 18 1.84 17.89 -29.63
CA VAL A 18 2.52 17.18 -28.52
C VAL A 18 3.45 18.14 -27.78
N LYS A 19 3.44 18.03 -26.44
CA LYS A 19 4.40 18.68 -25.54
C LYS A 19 5.01 17.64 -24.63
N ASN A 20 6.36 17.57 -24.63
CA ASN A 20 7.10 16.71 -23.71
C ASN A 20 7.76 17.55 -22.62
N LEU A 21 7.71 17.07 -21.38
CA LEU A 21 8.35 17.74 -20.25
C LEU A 21 8.75 16.71 -19.19
N GLN A 22 9.73 17.08 -18.38
CA GLN A 22 10.07 16.33 -17.16
C GLN A 22 9.76 17.18 -15.94
N ILE A 23 9.09 16.60 -14.97
CA ILE A 23 8.77 17.21 -13.69
C ILE A 23 9.63 16.54 -12.61
N ARG A 24 10.26 17.37 -11.77
CA ARG A 24 10.92 16.92 -10.54
C ARG A 24 10.33 17.69 -9.39
N THR A 25 9.69 16.97 -8.47
CA THR A 25 8.94 17.58 -7.36
C THR A 25 9.01 16.67 -6.14
N PRO A 26 8.92 17.21 -4.92
CA PRO A 26 8.69 16.37 -3.76
C PRO A 26 7.32 15.68 -3.87
N ALA A 27 7.27 14.42 -3.44
CA ALA A 27 6.03 13.64 -3.40
C ALA A 27 5.00 14.31 -2.48
N PRO A 28 3.72 14.32 -2.87
CA PRO A 28 2.64 14.82 -2.03
C PRO A 28 2.44 13.96 -0.80
N ALA A 29 1.73 14.49 0.19
CA ALA A 29 1.34 13.72 1.36
C ALA A 29 0.30 12.64 0.99
N ASP A 30 0.24 11.59 1.79
CA ASP A 30 -0.79 10.54 1.71
C ASP A 30 -0.86 9.80 0.35
N LEU A 31 0.28 9.69 -0.33
CA LEU A 31 0.39 8.94 -1.59
C LEU A 31 0.63 7.45 -1.30
N GLY A 32 -0.43 6.72 -0.96
CA GLY A 32 -0.36 5.29 -0.62
C GLY A 32 -1.49 4.84 0.29
N THR A 33 -1.21 3.79 1.05
CA THR A 33 -2.06 3.22 2.11
C THR A 33 -1.46 3.50 3.49
N GLU A 34 -2.14 3.08 4.57
CA GLU A 34 -1.61 3.23 5.94
C GLU A 34 -0.34 2.42 6.21
N VAL A 35 -0.08 1.37 5.42
CA VAL A 35 1.01 0.41 5.67
C VAL A 35 2.12 0.46 4.63
N ILE A 36 1.86 1.05 3.45
CA ILE A 36 2.83 1.17 2.37
C ILE A 36 2.46 2.32 1.44
N GLY A 37 3.42 3.13 1.07
CA GLY A 37 3.23 4.27 0.18
C GLY A 37 4.51 5.03 -0.09
N VAL A 38 4.39 6.15 -0.77
CA VAL A 38 5.51 7.04 -1.08
C VAL A 38 5.68 8.02 0.09
N PRO A 39 6.87 8.09 0.71
CA PRO A 39 7.12 9.03 1.80
C PRO A 39 6.92 10.47 1.34
N ALA A 40 6.13 11.25 2.08
CA ALA A 40 5.90 12.65 1.77
C ALA A 40 7.22 13.42 1.66
N GLY A 41 7.38 14.18 0.59
CA GLY A 41 8.59 14.96 0.34
C GLY A 41 9.77 14.19 -0.25
N SER A 42 9.65 12.88 -0.51
CA SER A 42 10.67 12.12 -1.27
C SER A 42 10.72 12.59 -2.73
N ASP A 43 11.83 12.31 -3.39
CA ASP A 43 12.02 12.70 -4.78
C ASP A 43 11.03 11.94 -5.69
N LEU A 44 10.31 12.70 -6.52
CA LEU A 44 9.39 12.20 -7.53
C LEU A 44 9.77 12.79 -8.88
N VAL A 45 9.97 11.91 -9.87
CA VAL A 45 10.33 12.31 -11.24
C VAL A 45 9.27 11.77 -12.18
N LEU A 46 8.69 12.66 -13.01
CA LEU A 46 7.73 12.27 -14.06
C LEU A 46 8.26 12.70 -15.41
N ASP A 47 8.31 11.76 -16.34
CA ASP A 47 8.49 12.03 -17.77
C ASP A 47 7.12 12.07 -18.44
N VAL A 48 6.68 13.25 -18.86
CA VAL A 48 5.30 13.54 -19.28
C VAL A 48 5.23 13.87 -20.75
N THR A 49 4.31 13.25 -21.46
CA THR A 49 3.91 13.58 -22.84
C THR A 49 2.44 13.98 -22.84
N LEU A 50 2.16 15.22 -23.19
CA LEU A 50 0.81 15.76 -23.37
C LEU A 50 0.48 15.79 -24.86
N THR A 51 -0.69 15.26 -25.24
CA THR A 51 -1.17 15.27 -26.61
C THR A 51 -2.55 15.92 -26.68
N SER A 52 -2.69 16.99 -27.48
CA SER A 52 -3.97 17.63 -27.75
C SER A 52 -4.92 16.68 -28.50
N MET A 53 -6.13 16.53 -27.97
CA MET A 53 -7.24 15.82 -28.57
C MET A 53 -8.37 16.81 -28.90
N ASP A 54 -9.43 16.32 -29.59
CA ASP A 54 -10.55 17.16 -29.99
C ASP A 54 -11.33 17.73 -28.80
N ASP A 55 -11.43 16.96 -27.72
CA ASP A 55 -12.22 17.25 -26.52
C ASP A 55 -11.40 17.44 -25.25
N GLY A 56 -10.07 17.35 -25.35
CA GLY A 56 -9.20 17.47 -24.18
C GLY A 56 -7.71 17.32 -24.45
N VAL A 57 -6.98 16.87 -23.44
CA VAL A 57 -5.54 16.57 -23.48
C VAL A 57 -5.30 15.18 -22.91
N LEU A 58 -4.73 14.30 -23.71
CA LEU A 58 -4.22 13.02 -23.25
C LEU A 58 -2.87 13.23 -22.57
N ALA A 59 -2.79 12.86 -21.28
CA ALA A 59 -1.57 12.83 -20.52
C ALA A 59 -1.04 11.41 -20.44
N HIS A 60 0.13 11.18 -21.00
CA HIS A 60 0.93 9.98 -20.81
C HIS A 60 2.13 10.33 -19.94
N ALA A 61 2.34 9.63 -18.82
CA ALA A 61 3.48 9.88 -17.97
C ALA A 61 4.01 8.57 -17.35
N ASP A 62 5.35 8.48 -17.27
CA ASP A 62 6.04 7.50 -16.45
C ASP A 62 6.57 8.22 -15.19
N ALA A 63 6.13 7.78 -14.02
CA ALA A 63 6.49 8.37 -12.73
C ALA A 63 7.45 7.42 -11.98
N ASP A 64 8.69 7.85 -11.79
CA ASP A 64 9.68 7.15 -10.96
C ASP A 64 9.57 7.65 -9.53
N LEU A 65 9.38 6.70 -8.60
CA LEU A 65 9.13 6.97 -7.19
C LEU A 65 9.67 5.86 -6.29
N HIS A 66 9.91 6.20 -5.04
CA HIS A 66 10.32 5.27 -4.00
C HIS A 66 9.14 4.94 -3.09
N VAL A 67 8.85 3.65 -2.91
CA VAL A 67 7.80 3.17 -2.02
C VAL A 67 8.43 2.61 -0.76
N HIS A 68 7.93 3.07 0.39
CA HIS A 68 8.33 2.59 1.70
C HIS A 68 7.11 2.02 2.45
N GLY A 69 7.33 0.98 3.23
CA GLY A 69 6.29 0.37 4.06
C GLY A 69 6.87 -0.60 5.06
N GLU A 70 5.98 -1.33 5.73
CA GLU A 70 6.37 -2.35 6.71
C GLU A 70 5.69 -3.69 6.41
N CYS A 71 6.43 -4.78 6.61
CA CYS A 71 5.86 -6.12 6.55
C CYS A 71 4.80 -6.29 7.64
N VAL A 72 3.54 -6.57 7.27
CA VAL A 72 2.43 -6.69 8.25
C VAL A 72 2.58 -7.85 9.23
N ARG A 73 3.54 -8.77 9.00
CA ARG A 73 3.78 -9.92 9.90
C ARG A 73 4.96 -9.70 10.85
N CYS A 74 6.06 -9.12 10.38
CA CYS A 74 7.30 -9.04 11.17
C CYS A 74 7.81 -7.61 11.39
N LEU A 75 7.09 -6.61 10.89
CA LEU A 75 7.39 -5.18 11.01
C LEU A 75 8.81 -4.83 10.51
N ARG A 76 9.25 -5.53 9.45
CA ARG A 76 10.48 -5.19 8.74
C ARG A 76 10.16 -4.14 7.71
N ASP A 77 11.02 -3.13 7.61
CA ASP A 77 10.93 -2.12 6.56
C ASP A 77 11.01 -2.78 5.17
N LEU A 78 10.22 -2.25 4.26
CA LEU A 78 10.15 -2.62 2.85
C LEU A 78 10.40 -1.36 2.03
N ASP A 79 11.41 -1.43 1.17
CA ASP A 79 11.80 -0.33 0.30
C ASP A 79 11.87 -0.82 -1.14
N GLU A 80 11.23 -0.11 -2.05
CA GLU A 80 11.16 -0.50 -3.46
C GLU A 80 11.09 0.74 -4.35
N ASP A 81 11.96 0.79 -5.36
CA ASP A 81 11.83 1.78 -6.43
C ASP A 81 10.87 1.25 -7.49
N ARG A 82 9.92 2.08 -7.89
CA ARG A 82 8.88 1.75 -8.88
C ARG A 82 8.76 2.82 -9.94
N THR A 83 8.41 2.39 -11.15
CA THR A 83 7.90 3.25 -12.20
C THR A 83 6.41 2.97 -12.37
N VAL A 84 5.59 3.99 -12.24
CA VAL A 84 4.13 3.93 -12.43
C VAL A 84 3.76 4.68 -13.69
N ARG A 85 2.95 4.03 -14.53
CA ARG A 85 2.46 4.63 -15.77
C ARG A 85 1.09 5.26 -15.56
N ILE A 86 0.94 6.46 -16.09
CA ILE A 86 -0.29 7.23 -16.14
C ILE A 86 -0.67 7.39 -17.61
N ASP A 87 -1.91 7.03 -17.95
CA ASP A 87 -2.51 7.21 -19.26
C ASP A 87 -3.92 7.75 -19.05
N GLU A 88 -4.09 9.09 -18.99
CA GLU A 88 -5.35 9.73 -18.62
C GLU A 88 -5.75 10.84 -19.57
N LEU A 89 -7.05 10.90 -19.85
CA LEU A 89 -7.64 11.94 -20.67
C LEU A 89 -8.26 13.03 -19.77
N TYR A 90 -7.70 14.22 -19.88
CA TYR A 90 -8.24 15.42 -19.24
C TYR A 90 -9.12 16.17 -20.22
N LEU A 91 -10.40 16.30 -19.90
CA LEU A 91 -11.38 16.92 -20.78
C LEU A 91 -11.46 18.43 -20.58
N PHE A 92 -11.78 19.14 -21.66
CA PHE A 92 -12.19 20.53 -21.56
C PHE A 92 -13.51 20.62 -20.79
N PRO A 93 -13.72 21.67 -19.94
CA PRO A 93 -14.95 21.82 -19.18
C PRO A 93 -16.22 21.73 -20.03
N GLU A 94 -16.20 22.30 -21.25
CA GLU A 94 -17.31 22.24 -22.18
C GLU A 94 -17.64 20.83 -22.68
N ALA A 95 -16.64 19.93 -22.78
CA ALA A 95 -16.86 18.53 -23.14
C ALA A 95 -17.52 17.77 -21.98
N ILE A 96 -17.11 18.01 -20.73
CA ILE A 96 -17.75 17.45 -19.55
C ILE A 96 -19.22 17.92 -19.43
N GLU A 97 -19.47 19.21 -19.63
CA GLU A 97 -20.83 19.75 -19.62
C GLU A 97 -21.72 19.11 -20.69
N ALA A 98 -21.17 18.85 -21.89
CA ALA A 98 -21.88 18.16 -22.96
C ALA A 98 -22.23 16.72 -22.60
N GLN A 99 -21.35 15.97 -21.93
CA GLN A 99 -21.62 14.61 -21.46
C GLN A 99 -22.68 14.60 -20.35
N ARG A 100 -22.57 15.53 -19.38
CA ARG A 100 -23.58 15.71 -18.32
C ARG A 100 -24.97 16.05 -18.90
N ALA A 101 -25.03 16.87 -19.92
CA ALA A 101 -26.30 17.21 -20.60
C ALA A 101 -26.92 16.01 -21.34
N GLN A 102 -26.13 15.02 -21.70
CA GLN A 102 -26.58 13.74 -22.29
C GLN A 102 -27.03 12.71 -21.24
N GLY A 103 -26.91 13.03 -19.94
CA GLY A 103 -27.34 12.17 -18.85
C GLY A 103 -26.26 11.18 -18.41
N ASP A 104 -25.01 11.44 -18.71
CA ASP A 104 -23.90 10.65 -18.22
C ASP A 104 -23.69 10.94 -16.72
N GLU A 105 -24.00 9.94 -15.88
CA GLU A 105 -23.86 10.04 -14.41
C GLU A 105 -22.39 9.99 -13.96
N GLU A 106 -21.48 9.50 -14.78
CA GLU A 106 -20.05 9.42 -14.50
C GLU A 106 -19.29 10.70 -14.91
N ALA A 107 -20.00 11.68 -15.49
CA ALA A 107 -19.39 12.93 -15.95
C ALA A 107 -18.73 13.75 -14.82
N ASP A 108 -19.15 13.56 -13.55
CA ASP A 108 -18.58 14.23 -12.39
C ASP A 108 -17.22 13.64 -11.93
N ASP A 109 -16.93 12.40 -12.33
CA ASP A 109 -15.68 11.70 -11.99
C ASP A 109 -14.58 11.91 -13.04
N LEU A 110 -14.91 12.60 -14.16
CA LEU A 110 -13.95 12.85 -15.23
C LEU A 110 -12.91 13.91 -14.83
N LEU A 111 -11.68 13.68 -15.25
CA LEU A 111 -10.59 14.64 -15.03
C LEU A 111 -10.79 15.88 -15.91
N ALA A 112 -10.93 17.01 -15.26
CA ALA A 112 -11.14 18.30 -15.93
C ALA A 112 -9.82 19.05 -16.10
N LEU A 113 -9.64 19.67 -17.26
CA LEU A 113 -8.61 20.69 -17.45
C LEU A 113 -9.00 21.95 -16.70
N GLY A 114 -8.00 22.60 -16.07
CA GLY A 114 -8.12 24.00 -15.66
C GLY A 114 -8.03 24.94 -16.86
N ASP A 115 -8.13 26.26 -16.63
CA ASP A 115 -8.06 27.27 -17.71
C ASP A 115 -6.79 27.12 -18.54
N THR A 116 -5.66 26.93 -17.86
CA THR A 116 -4.33 26.80 -18.48
C THR A 116 -3.47 25.71 -17.85
N THR A 117 -4.06 24.88 -17.01
CA THR A 117 -3.32 23.91 -16.20
C THR A 117 -3.97 22.54 -16.21
N LEU A 118 -3.14 21.53 -15.94
CA LEU A 118 -3.50 20.14 -15.78
C LEU A 118 -2.87 19.64 -14.47
N ASP A 119 -3.66 19.00 -13.59
CA ASP A 119 -3.17 18.44 -12.33
C ASP A 119 -3.00 16.93 -12.47
N LEU A 120 -1.74 16.47 -12.36
CA LEU A 120 -1.39 15.06 -12.46
C LEU A 120 -1.52 14.31 -11.11
N GLU A 121 -1.75 15.00 -9.98
CA GLU A 121 -1.80 14.34 -8.67
C GLU A 121 -2.93 13.30 -8.56
N PRO A 122 -4.20 13.59 -8.97
CA PRO A 122 -5.26 12.59 -8.95
C PRO A 122 -4.92 11.35 -9.78
N ALA A 123 -4.46 11.56 -11.02
CA ALA A 123 -4.11 10.47 -11.93
C ALA A 123 -2.93 9.62 -11.42
N LEU A 124 -1.92 10.26 -10.81
CA LEU A 124 -0.82 9.54 -10.16
C LEU A 124 -1.31 8.68 -9.00
N ARG A 125 -2.24 9.21 -8.19
CA ARG A 125 -2.83 8.49 -7.06
C ARG A 125 -3.63 7.29 -7.53
N ASP A 126 -4.46 7.47 -8.55
CA ASP A 126 -5.29 6.42 -9.13
C ASP A 126 -4.46 5.33 -9.81
N ALA A 127 -3.33 5.69 -10.42
CA ALA A 127 -2.41 4.74 -11.03
C ALA A 127 -1.57 3.97 -10.00
N LEU A 128 -1.13 4.60 -8.89
CA LEU A 128 -0.25 3.99 -7.91
C LEU A 128 -0.99 3.12 -6.89
N VAL A 129 -2.00 3.70 -6.21
CA VAL A 129 -2.61 3.09 -5.01
C VAL A 129 -3.15 1.68 -5.25
N PRO A 130 -3.85 1.38 -6.38
CA PRO A 130 -4.32 0.02 -6.66
C PRO A 130 -3.20 -1.00 -6.90
N THR A 131 -1.98 -0.56 -7.22
CA THR A 131 -0.83 -1.45 -7.45
C THR A 131 -0.12 -1.85 -6.16
N LEU A 132 -0.39 -1.13 -5.06
CA LEU A 132 0.22 -1.42 -3.77
C LEU A 132 -0.42 -2.65 -3.13
N PRO A 133 0.38 -3.55 -2.51
CA PRO A 133 -0.17 -4.72 -1.87
C PRO A 133 -0.97 -4.32 -0.61
N PHE A 134 -2.16 -4.88 -0.46
CA PHE A 134 -3.01 -4.69 0.72
C PHE A 134 -2.36 -5.22 2.01
N GLN A 135 -1.53 -6.25 1.87
CA GLN A 135 -0.78 -6.87 2.96
C GLN A 135 0.68 -7.02 2.51
N PRO A 136 1.49 -5.97 2.64
CA PRO A 136 2.90 -6.03 2.27
C PRO A 136 3.64 -7.05 3.13
N LEU A 137 4.41 -7.91 2.50
CA LEU A 137 5.19 -8.97 3.14
C LEU A 137 6.65 -8.89 2.68
N CYS A 138 7.61 -9.05 3.59
CA CYS A 138 9.02 -9.14 3.24
C CYS A 138 9.34 -10.40 2.40
N ARG A 139 8.52 -11.45 2.58
CA ARG A 139 8.52 -12.69 1.78
C ARG A 139 7.20 -13.45 2.00
N PRO A 140 6.76 -14.29 1.04
CA PRO A 140 5.46 -14.98 1.12
C PRO A 140 5.29 -15.86 2.36
N ASP A 141 6.38 -16.50 2.81
CA ASP A 141 6.46 -17.41 3.95
C ASP A 141 6.95 -16.73 5.24
N CYS A 142 6.84 -15.40 5.36
CA CYS A 142 7.28 -14.68 6.55
C CYS A 142 6.65 -15.27 7.82
N PRO A 143 7.43 -15.76 8.80
CA PRO A 143 6.89 -16.39 10.01
C PRO A 143 6.26 -15.37 10.98
N GLY A 144 6.59 -14.08 10.82
CA GLY A 144 6.04 -13.01 11.65
C GLY A 144 6.77 -12.79 12.97
N LEU A 145 6.02 -12.27 13.93
CA LEU A 145 6.47 -12.05 15.31
C LEU A 145 5.96 -13.18 16.21
N CYS A 146 6.72 -13.47 17.25
CA CYS A 146 6.23 -14.30 18.36
C CYS A 146 5.09 -13.56 19.09
N PRO A 147 3.91 -14.19 19.28
CA PRO A 147 2.76 -13.53 19.90
C PRO A 147 3.00 -13.16 21.37
N ASP A 148 3.91 -13.85 22.05
CA ASP A 148 4.16 -13.64 23.47
C ASP A 148 5.21 -12.56 23.74
N CYS A 149 6.35 -12.58 23.02
CA CYS A 149 7.45 -11.63 23.27
C CYS A 149 7.64 -10.56 22.19
N GLY A 150 6.85 -10.61 21.08
CA GLY A 150 6.92 -9.62 20.01
C GLY A 150 8.20 -9.63 19.18
N ARG A 151 9.11 -10.59 19.39
CA ARG A 151 10.34 -10.71 18.61
C ARG A 151 10.09 -11.44 17.31
N ARG A 152 10.84 -11.12 16.27
CA ARG A 152 10.76 -11.82 14.97
C ARG A 152 11.09 -13.29 15.15
N LEU A 153 10.20 -14.18 14.69
CA LEU A 153 10.38 -15.63 14.82
C LEU A 153 11.61 -16.14 14.05
N GLU A 154 11.99 -15.47 12.97
CA GLU A 154 13.20 -15.82 12.20
C GLU A 154 14.51 -15.55 12.94
N ASP A 155 14.52 -14.65 13.92
CA ASP A 155 15.67 -14.28 14.76
C ASP A 155 15.75 -15.13 16.03
N LEU A 156 14.79 -16.04 16.24
CA LEU A 156 14.69 -16.89 17.43
C LEU A 156 15.15 -18.32 17.12
N PRO A 157 15.66 -19.03 18.13
CA PRO A 157 15.99 -20.45 17.98
C PRO A 157 14.74 -21.27 17.62
N ALA A 158 14.93 -22.39 16.92
CA ALA A 158 13.83 -23.24 16.45
C ALA A 158 12.97 -23.84 17.57
N ASP A 159 13.53 -23.96 18.76
CA ASP A 159 12.90 -24.44 20.00
C ASP A 159 12.32 -23.33 20.86
N HIS A 160 12.24 -22.09 20.32
CA HIS A 160 11.68 -20.96 21.04
C HIS A 160 10.21 -21.19 21.38
N HIS A 161 9.91 -21.21 22.65
CA HIS A 161 8.55 -21.31 23.19
C HIS A 161 8.43 -20.51 24.47
N HIS A 162 7.21 -20.21 24.85
CA HIS A 162 6.86 -19.58 26.12
C HIS A 162 5.93 -20.51 26.89
N GLU A 163 6.27 -20.74 28.16
CA GLU A 163 5.35 -21.40 29.07
C GLU A 163 4.32 -20.36 29.55
N PHE A 164 3.18 -20.32 28.88
CA PHE A 164 2.07 -19.46 29.26
C PHE A 164 0.96 -20.28 29.91
N LEU A 165 0.83 -20.16 31.22
CA LEU A 165 -0.34 -20.67 31.93
C LEU A 165 -1.42 -19.57 31.98
N ASP A 166 -2.47 -19.70 31.20
CA ASP A 166 -3.61 -18.77 31.29
C ASP A 166 -4.14 -18.79 32.76
N PRO A 167 -4.20 -17.64 33.45
CA PRO A 167 -4.67 -17.56 34.83
C PRO A 167 -6.02 -18.20 35.07
N ARG A 168 -6.88 -18.29 34.06
CA ARG A 168 -8.21 -18.94 34.13
C ARG A 168 -8.10 -20.46 34.25
N TRP A 169 -6.99 -21.06 33.81
CA TRP A 169 -6.73 -22.49 33.86
C TRP A 169 -5.75 -22.89 34.96
N SER A 170 -5.25 -21.93 35.74
CA SER A 170 -4.29 -22.18 36.83
C SER A 170 -4.78 -23.19 37.87
N ALA A 171 -6.10 -23.23 38.10
CA ALA A 171 -6.71 -24.21 39.00
C ALA A 171 -6.62 -25.65 38.47
N LEU A 172 -6.45 -25.87 37.15
CA LEU A 172 -6.32 -27.20 36.54
C LEU A 172 -4.86 -27.67 36.49
N ALA A 173 -3.89 -26.80 36.69
CA ALA A 173 -2.47 -27.18 36.72
C ALA A 173 -2.16 -28.18 37.82
N GLY A 174 -2.83 -28.07 38.98
CA GLY A 174 -2.69 -29.04 40.07
C GLY A 174 -3.25 -30.43 39.79
N LEU A 175 -4.04 -30.61 38.75
CA LEU A 175 -4.57 -31.93 38.34
C LEU A 175 -3.56 -32.71 37.47
N LEU A 176 -2.59 -32.01 36.81
CA LEU A 176 -1.53 -32.64 36.00
C LEU A 176 -0.38 -33.16 36.84
N GLU A 177 -0.22 -32.69 38.08
CA GLU A 177 0.86 -33.12 39.00
C GLU A 177 0.48 -34.38 39.80
N THR A 178 -0.74 -34.92 39.67
CA THR A 178 -1.20 -36.11 40.37
C THR A 178 -1.13 -37.33 39.43
N GLU A 179 0.10 -37.77 39.05
CA GLU A 179 0.27 -39.15 38.64
C GLU A 179 0.22 -40.02 39.90
N PRO A 180 -0.66 -41.05 39.97
CA PRO A 180 -0.61 -41.99 41.08
C PRO A 180 0.65 -42.83 40.98
N ASP A 181 1.46 -42.80 42.06
CA ASP A 181 2.63 -43.66 42.25
C ASP A 181 2.21 -45.15 42.05
N PRO A 182 2.75 -45.92 41.08
CA PRO A 182 2.34 -47.30 40.86
C PRO A 182 2.93 -48.30 41.86
N GLN A 183 3.51 -47.83 42.97
CA GLN A 183 4.14 -48.71 43.97
C GLN A 183 3.38 -48.67 45.32
N GLY A 184 2.10 -49.08 45.30
CA GLY A 184 1.45 -49.53 46.51
C GLY A 184 1.78 -50.98 46.78
N GLU A 185 2.78 -51.23 47.65
CA GLU A 185 3.08 -52.56 48.19
C GLU A 185 1.84 -53.12 48.87
N ALA A 186 1.45 -54.32 48.44
CA ALA A 186 0.40 -55.14 49.09
C ALA A 186 0.92 -55.65 50.44
N PRO A 187 0.14 -55.59 51.52
CA PRO A 187 0.53 -56.21 52.79
C PRO A 187 0.44 -57.71 52.67
N GLU A 188 1.58 -58.41 52.98
CA GLU A 188 1.62 -59.84 53.16
C GLU A 188 0.76 -60.27 54.38
N GLU A 189 -0.30 -60.98 54.11
CA GLU A 189 -1.00 -61.73 55.18
C GLU A 189 -0.14 -62.90 55.63
N GLY A 190 0.42 -62.77 56.86
CA GLY A 190 1.10 -63.85 57.58
C GLY A 190 0.09 -64.93 58.00
N ARG A 191 0.45 -66.11 57.57
CA ARG A 191 -0.23 -67.34 57.91
C ARG A 191 0.49 -68.03 59.11
N SER A 192 -0.21 -68.28 60.20
CA SER A 192 0.05 -69.34 61.14
C SER A 192 -1.24 -69.87 61.74
#